data_c9095a3826ab8342de57e2700d743055
#
_entry.id   c9095a3826ab8342de57e2700d743055
#
_cell.length_a   1.000
_cell.length_b   1.000
_cell.length_c   1.000
_cell.angle_alpha   90.00
_cell.angle_beta   90.00
_cell.angle_gamma   90.00
#
_symmetry.space_group_name_H-M   'P 1'
#
loop_
_entity.id
_entity.type
_entity.pdbx_description
1 polymer ?
#
loop_
_entity_poly.entity_id
_entity_poly.type
_entity_poly.pdbx_seq_one_letter_code
_entity_poly.pdbx_strand_id
1 'polypeptide(L)'
;TAIVLQGLNEKGLMKTEGGQSSFSVLLFQDIAVIPMLAIFPLLAVGDVVRHDDGHGSVIAHLPGWQQGLVVIALVIGIVIIGRVLMRPVFRFIASTRLRESFTATALLLVIGIAMAMSACGLSPALGTFVAGVVLADSEYRHELESNIEPFKGLLLGLFFIAVGASIDFNLFGEQPGTIASLVGGLVVLKFAVLFALGAAFKLPVSQNFLFSFA
;
A
#
# COMPACT_ATOMS: atom_id res chain seq x y z
N THR A 1 -8.27 0.55 -4.54
CA THR A 1 -8.29 -0.91 -4.82
C THR A 1 -9.39 -1.61 -4.03
N ALA A 2 -9.37 -1.61 -2.69
CA ALA A 2 -10.30 -2.37 -1.87
C ALA A 2 -11.78 -2.08 -2.19
N ILE A 3 -12.20 -0.80 -2.30
CA ILE A 3 -13.57 -0.39 -2.60
C ILE A 3 -14.01 -0.88 -4.00
N VAL A 4 -13.12 -0.73 -4.99
CA VAL A 4 -13.44 -1.14 -6.37
C VAL A 4 -13.64 -2.65 -6.44
N LEU A 5 -12.76 -3.43 -5.80
CA LEU A 5 -12.87 -4.88 -5.76
C LEU A 5 -14.11 -5.35 -5.00
N GLN A 6 -14.45 -4.70 -3.90
CA GLN A 6 -15.69 -4.98 -3.18
C GLN A 6 -16.91 -4.71 -4.06
N GLY A 7 -16.98 -3.54 -4.73
CA GLY A 7 -18.07 -3.20 -5.63
C GLY A 7 -18.20 -4.15 -6.82
N LEU A 8 -17.08 -4.59 -7.41
CA LEU A 8 -17.06 -5.59 -8.49
C LEU A 8 -17.57 -6.94 -8.01
N ASN A 9 -17.20 -7.34 -6.78
CA ASN A 9 -17.63 -8.60 -6.20
C ASN A 9 -19.13 -8.59 -5.87
N GLU A 10 -19.62 -7.53 -5.23
CA GLU A 10 -21.04 -7.36 -4.89
C GLU A 10 -21.94 -7.36 -6.13
N LYS A 11 -21.46 -6.78 -7.24
CA LYS A 11 -22.17 -6.76 -8.53
C LYS A 11 -21.95 -8.04 -9.37
N GLY A 12 -21.18 -9.01 -8.90
CA GLY A 12 -20.87 -10.24 -9.63
C GLY A 12 -20.04 -10.02 -10.91
N LEU A 13 -19.37 -8.86 -11.03
CA LEU A 13 -18.61 -8.48 -12.24
C LEU A 13 -17.15 -8.96 -12.22
N MET A 14 -16.67 -9.54 -11.13
CA MET A 14 -15.28 -10.02 -10.98
C MET A 14 -14.88 -11.07 -12.04
N LYS A 15 -15.84 -11.84 -12.55
CA LYS A 15 -15.59 -12.89 -13.57
C LYS A 15 -15.65 -12.37 -15.00
N THR A 16 -16.01 -11.12 -15.22
CA THR A 16 -16.02 -10.50 -16.55
C THR A 16 -14.59 -10.11 -16.95
N GLU A 17 -14.35 -9.96 -18.27
CA GLU A 17 -13.05 -9.52 -18.77
C GLU A 17 -12.65 -8.15 -18.21
N GLY A 18 -13.59 -7.21 -18.13
CA GLY A 18 -13.36 -5.90 -17.51
C GLY A 18 -13.05 -5.99 -16.02
N GLY A 19 -13.75 -6.87 -15.28
CA GLY A 19 -13.50 -7.10 -13.85
C GLY A 19 -12.13 -7.71 -13.59
N GLN A 20 -11.73 -8.70 -14.35
CA GLN A 20 -10.39 -9.32 -14.25
C GLN A 20 -9.27 -8.36 -14.64
N SER A 21 -9.49 -7.58 -15.70
CA SER A 21 -8.53 -6.54 -16.12
C SER A 21 -8.39 -5.46 -15.06
N SER A 22 -9.50 -5.00 -14.47
CA SER A 22 -9.50 -4.04 -13.35
C SER A 22 -8.74 -4.59 -12.15
N PHE A 23 -8.99 -5.84 -11.76
CA PHE A 23 -8.25 -6.51 -10.69
C PHE A 23 -6.75 -6.54 -10.97
N SER A 24 -6.36 -6.95 -12.18
CA SER A 24 -4.95 -7.08 -12.57
C SER A 24 -4.23 -5.73 -12.54
N VAL A 25 -4.85 -4.66 -13.06
CA VAL A 25 -4.26 -3.30 -13.05
C VAL A 25 -4.17 -2.74 -11.64
N LEU A 26 -5.21 -2.89 -10.84
CA LEU A 26 -5.20 -2.44 -9.45
C LEU A 26 -4.13 -3.15 -8.63
N LEU A 27 -4.01 -4.47 -8.79
CA LEU A 27 -2.95 -5.26 -8.14
C LEU A 27 -1.56 -4.81 -8.61
N PHE A 28 -1.40 -4.58 -9.91
CA PHE A 28 -0.14 -4.07 -10.45
C PHE A 28 0.22 -2.68 -9.89
N GLN A 29 -0.76 -1.77 -9.79
CA GLN A 29 -0.55 -0.44 -9.21
C GLN A 29 -0.11 -0.53 -7.76
N ASP A 30 -0.74 -1.38 -6.94
CA ASP A 30 -0.39 -1.57 -5.54
C ASP A 30 1.05 -2.13 -5.39
N ILE A 31 1.44 -3.07 -6.25
CA ILE A 31 2.81 -3.62 -6.25
C ILE A 31 3.82 -2.58 -6.78
N ALA A 32 3.47 -1.84 -7.83
CA ALA A 32 4.37 -0.87 -8.47
C ALA A 32 4.71 0.33 -7.57
N VAL A 33 3.84 0.67 -6.64
CA VAL A 33 4.07 1.76 -5.67
C VAL A 33 5.36 1.53 -4.85
N ILE A 34 5.70 0.28 -4.54
CA ILE A 34 6.86 -0.05 -3.70
C ILE A 34 8.19 0.34 -4.36
N PRO A 35 8.50 -0.16 -5.58
CA PRO A 35 9.73 0.26 -6.25
C PRO A 35 9.73 1.75 -6.57
N MET A 36 8.56 2.37 -6.83
CA MET A 36 8.47 3.81 -7.04
C MET A 36 8.90 4.57 -5.79
N LEU A 37 8.37 4.22 -4.61
CA LEU A 37 8.73 4.85 -3.35
C LEU A 37 10.21 4.62 -2.97
N ALA A 38 10.80 3.52 -3.40
CA ALA A 38 12.23 3.26 -3.21
C ALA A 38 13.12 4.07 -4.18
N ILE A 39 12.63 4.34 -5.40
CA ILE A 39 13.39 5.04 -6.45
C ILE A 39 13.27 6.57 -6.34
N PHE A 40 12.12 7.12 -5.90
CA PHE A 40 11.92 8.56 -5.78
C PHE A 40 13.01 9.30 -5.01
N PRO A 41 13.48 8.83 -3.84
CA PRO A 41 14.60 9.47 -3.14
C PRO A 41 15.90 9.48 -3.94
N LEU A 42 16.12 8.50 -4.82
CA LEU A 42 17.30 8.41 -5.69
C LEU A 42 17.25 9.43 -6.86
N LEU A 43 16.04 9.77 -7.32
CA LEU A 43 15.80 10.73 -8.39
C LEU A 43 15.72 12.17 -7.89
N ALA A 44 15.63 12.37 -6.60
CA ALA A 44 15.60 13.70 -6.00
C ALA A 44 16.96 14.37 -6.15
N VAL A 45 17.11 15.14 -7.23
CA VAL A 45 18.26 16.00 -7.50
C VAL A 45 17.97 17.37 -6.90
N GLY A 46 18.49 17.65 -5.72
CA GLY A 46 18.32 18.93 -5.03
C GLY A 46 17.83 18.75 -3.58
N ASP A 47 17.82 19.84 -2.83
CA ASP A 47 17.28 19.86 -1.47
C ASP A 47 15.81 19.45 -1.49
N VAL A 48 15.58 18.16 -1.28
CA VAL A 48 14.24 17.65 -1.05
C VAL A 48 13.71 18.37 0.17
N VAL A 49 12.62 19.11 0.00
CA VAL A 49 11.85 19.70 1.10
C VAL A 49 11.65 18.58 2.13
N ARG A 50 12.42 18.65 3.20
CA ARG A 50 12.29 17.76 4.34
C ARG A 50 10.88 17.97 4.87
N HIS A 51 10.01 17.02 4.66
CA HIS A 51 8.84 16.92 5.53
C HIS A 51 9.43 16.61 6.91
N ASP A 52 9.47 17.66 7.71
CA ASP A 52 9.95 17.64 9.09
C ASP A 52 8.83 17.04 9.96
N ASP A 53 8.60 15.73 9.79
CA ASP A 53 7.68 14.96 10.64
C ASP A 53 8.30 14.71 12.04
N GLY A 54 9.19 15.59 12.48
CA GLY A 54 9.71 15.63 13.86
C GLY A 54 10.61 14.47 14.28
N HIS A 55 10.83 13.48 13.42
CA HIS A 55 11.75 12.38 13.65
C HIS A 55 12.94 12.50 12.71
N GLY A 56 14.05 13.04 13.23
CA GLY A 56 15.31 13.13 12.48
C GLY A 56 15.68 11.76 11.90
N SER A 57 15.65 11.62 10.58
CA SER A 57 16.00 10.37 9.93
C SER A 57 17.47 10.06 10.17
N VAL A 58 17.79 8.86 10.66
CA VAL A 58 19.14 8.39 10.95
C VAL A 58 20.05 8.46 9.70
N ILE A 59 19.45 8.44 8.51
CA ILE A 59 20.16 8.42 7.22
C ILE A 59 20.27 9.80 6.54
N ALA A 60 19.74 10.87 7.16
CA ALA A 60 19.75 12.22 6.59
C ALA A 60 21.15 12.80 6.30
N HIS A 61 22.18 12.26 6.92
CA HIS A 61 23.57 12.70 6.75
C HIS A 61 24.29 12.09 5.55
N LEU A 62 23.68 11.12 4.87
CA LEU A 62 24.30 10.39 3.77
C LEU A 62 23.98 11.07 2.41
N PRO A 63 24.90 11.03 1.42
CA PRO A 63 24.59 11.46 0.06
C PRO A 63 23.45 10.64 -0.54
N GLY A 64 22.63 11.24 -1.42
CA GLY A 64 21.36 10.66 -1.89
C GLY A 64 21.47 9.23 -2.44
N TRP A 65 22.53 8.90 -3.17
CA TRP A 65 22.74 7.53 -3.67
C TRP A 65 23.00 6.50 -2.56
N GLN A 66 23.68 6.91 -1.47
CA GLN A 66 23.88 6.04 -0.30
C GLN A 66 22.57 5.86 0.49
N GLN A 67 21.75 6.92 0.60
CA GLN A 67 20.42 6.82 1.18
C GLN A 67 19.59 5.77 0.46
N GLY A 68 19.57 5.78 -0.88
CA GLY A 68 18.85 4.80 -1.65
C GLY A 68 19.36 3.37 -1.47
N LEU A 69 20.69 3.18 -1.39
CA LEU A 69 21.26 1.86 -1.11
C LEU A 69 20.88 1.35 0.30
N VAL A 70 20.89 2.23 1.30
CA VAL A 70 20.45 1.90 2.67
C VAL A 70 18.97 1.52 2.70
N VAL A 71 18.12 2.26 1.99
CA VAL A 71 16.69 1.95 1.88
C VAL A 71 16.47 0.57 1.26
N ILE A 72 17.12 0.28 0.14
CA ILE A 72 17.02 -1.02 -0.53
C ILE A 72 17.54 -2.13 0.37
N ALA A 73 18.71 -1.93 1.02
CA ALA A 73 19.26 -2.89 1.95
C ALA A 73 18.37 -3.13 3.16
N LEU A 74 17.71 -2.08 3.68
CA LEU A 74 16.75 -2.17 4.78
C LEU A 74 15.53 -2.99 4.37
N VAL A 75 14.92 -2.70 3.23
CA VAL A 75 13.75 -3.45 2.71
C VAL A 75 14.11 -4.92 2.51
N ILE A 76 15.23 -5.20 1.84
CA ILE A 76 15.71 -6.57 1.63
C ILE A 76 16.01 -7.25 2.98
N GLY A 77 16.67 -6.55 3.91
CA GLY A 77 16.95 -7.04 5.25
C GLY A 77 15.69 -7.41 6.02
N ILE A 78 14.67 -6.56 6.00
CA ILE A 78 13.37 -6.81 6.64
C ILE A 78 12.68 -8.04 6.03
N VAL A 79 12.70 -8.16 4.70
CA VAL A 79 12.10 -9.32 4.02
C VAL A 79 12.84 -10.61 4.38
N ILE A 80 14.17 -10.61 4.39
CA ILE A 80 14.97 -11.79 4.73
C ILE A 80 14.80 -12.15 6.21
N ILE A 81 14.99 -11.17 7.10
CA ILE A 81 14.84 -11.38 8.55
C ILE A 81 13.41 -11.79 8.88
N GLY A 82 12.42 -11.14 8.26
CA GLY A 82 11.02 -11.48 8.41
C GLY A 82 10.74 -12.94 8.04
N ARG A 83 11.20 -13.39 6.87
CA ARG A 83 11.02 -14.80 6.44
C ARG A 83 11.70 -15.80 7.38
N VAL A 84 12.92 -15.51 7.80
CA VAL A 84 13.71 -16.41 8.67
C VAL A 84 13.13 -16.41 10.09
N LEU A 85 12.80 -15.25 10.64
CA LEU A 85 12.34 -15.11 12.03
C LEU A 85 10.88 -15.55 12.20
N MET A 86 10.04 -15.36 11.17
CA MET A 86 8.61 -15.71 11.25
C MET A 86 8.37 -17.20 11.46
N ARG A 87 9.12 -18.06 10.80
CA ARG A 87 8.94 -19.51 10.94
C ARG A 87 9.06 -19.99 12.39
N PRO A 88 10.15 -19.71 13.13
CA PRO A 88 10.27 -20.16 14.51
C PRO A 88 9.28 -19.47 15.45
N VAL A 89 9.01 -18.15 15.24
CA VAL A 89 8.09 -17.39 16.09
C VAL A 89 6.66 -17.92 15.97
N PHE A 90 6.14 -18.05 14.74
CA PHE A 90 4.79 -18.58 14.54
C PHE A 90 4.68 -20.05 14.94
N ARG A 91 5.71 -20.86 14.73
CA ARG A 91 5.73 -22.23 15.17
C ARG A 91 5.64 -22.36 16.70
N PHE A 92 6.36 -21.50 17.42
CA PHE A 92 6.29 -21.42 18.88
C PHE A 92 4.90 -21.01 19.36
N ILE A 93 4.30 -19.98 18.73
CA ILE A 93 2.97 -19.46 19.11
C ILE A 93 1.86 -20.46 18.73
N ALA A 94 1.95 -21.10 17.57
CA ALA A 94 1.01 -22.13 17.16
C ALA A 94 0.96 -23.29 18.14
N SER A 95 2.06 -23.57 18.86
CA SER A 95 2.10 -24.59 19.91
C SER A 95 1.24 -24.23 21.14
N THR A 96 0.97 -22.95 21.38
CA THR A 96 0.15 -22.47 22.52
C THR A 96 -1.34 -22.60 22.29
N ARG A 97 -1.80 -22.87 21.05
CA ARG A 97 -3.21 -22.98 20.61
C ARG A 97 -4.09 -21.76 20.93
N LEU A 98 -3.51 -20.60 21.20
CA LEU A 98 -4.22 -19.36 21.47
C LEU A 98 -4.30 -18.52 20.19
N ARG A 99 -5.50 -18.37 19.62
CA ARG A 99 -5.74 -17.58 18.39
C ARG A 99 -5.38 -16.11 18.58
N GLU A 100 -5.68 -15.56 19.76
CA GLU A 100 -5.40 -14.17 20.11
C GLU A 100 -3.90 -13.85 20.09
N SER A 101 -3.08 -14.77 20.56
CA SER A 101 -1.62 -14.63 20.55
C SER A 101 -1.06 -14.58 19.12
N PHE A 102 -1.70 -15.29 18.19
CA PHE A 102 -1.32 -15.32 16.81
C PHE A 102 -1.55 -13.96 16.13
N THR A 103 -2.75 -13.42 16.30
CA THR A 103 -3.13 -12.10 15.77
C THR A 103 -2.30 -10.98 16.41
N ALA A 104 -2.09 -11.03 17.72
CA ALA A 104 -1.26 -10.05 18.44
C ALA A 104 0.18 -10.04 17.93
N THR A 105 0.75 -11.20 17.65
CA THR A 105 2.12 -11.30 17.10
C THR A 105 2.21 -10.76 15.68
N ALA A 106 1.22 -11.04 14.85
CA ALA A 106 1.15 -10.49 13.51
C ALA A 106 1.07 -8.94 13.54
N LEU A 107 0.22 -8.39 14.42
CA LEU A 107 0.12 -6.94 14.62
C LEU A 107 1.43 -6.34 15.16
N LEU A 108 2.05 -6.99 16.15
CA LEU A 108 3.34 -6.56 16.69
C LEU A 108 4.41 -6.50 15.60
N LEU A 109 4.45 -7.48 14.71
CA LEU A 109 5.35 -7.49 13.57
C LEU A 109 5.08 -6.32 12.62
N VAL A 110 3.82 -6.11 12.24
CA VAL A 110 3.43 -5.03 11.33
C VAL A 110 3.81 -3.68 11.91
N ILE A 111 3.48 -3.43 13.18
CA ILE A 111 3.81 -2.18 13.89
C ILE A 111 5.32 -2.04 14.02
N GLY A 112 6.04 -3.10 14.40
CA GLY A 112 7.49 -3.09 14.54
C GLY A 112 8.21 -2.75 13.24
N ILE A 113 7.77 -3.31 12.12
CA ILE A 113 8.33 -3.00 10.79
C ILE A 113 7.97 -1.56 10.39
N ALA A 114 6.74 -1.11 10.64
CA ALA A 114 6.33 0.26 10.35
C ALA A 114 7.17 1.28 11.14
N MET A 115 7.41 1.02 12.44
CA MET A 115 8.27 1.85 13.28
C MET A 115 9.72 1.84 12.82
N ALA A 116 10.26 0.67 12.45
CA ALA A 116 11.62 0.57 11.93
C ALA A 116 11.80 1.37 10.63
N MET A 117 10.82 1.33 9.73
CA MET A 117 10.82 2.14 8.51
C MET A 117 10.74 3.64 8.82
N SER A 118 9.85 4.03 9.73
CA SER A 118 9.71 5.43 10.18
C SER A 118 11.00 5.97 10.79
N ALA A 119 11.70 5.19 11.61
CA ALA A 119 12.99 5.57 12.20
C ALA A 119 14.08 5.81 11.15
N CYS A 120 13.98 5.16 9.98
CA CYS A 120 14.85 5.39 8.84
C CYS A 120 14.39 6.54 7.93
N GLY A 121 13.34 7.28 8.30
CA GLY A 121 12.79 8.37 7.49
C GLY A 121 11.96 7.91 6.30
N LEU A 122 11.52 6.65 6.30
CA LEU A 122 10.64 6.08 5.28
C LEU A 122 9.18 6.10 5.73
N SER A 123 8.27 6.05 4.75
CA SER A 123 6.84 5.98 5.05
C SER A 123 6.49 4.73 5.88
N PRO A 124 5.78 4.88 7.01
CA PRO A 124 5.23 3.74 7.75
C PRO A 124 4.33 2.85 6.89
N ALA A 125 3.64 3.43 5.90
CA ALA A 125 2.80 2.68 4.96
C ALA A 125 3.61 1.70 4.12
N LEU A 126 4.83 2.07 3.69
CA LEU A 126 5.76 1.15 3.04
C LEU A 126 6.12 -0.01 3.99
N GLY A 127 6.36 0.30 5.28
CA GLY A 127 6.66 -0.71 6.30
C GLY A 127 5.53 -1.71 6.47
N THR A 128 4.30 -1.25 6.61
CA THR A 128 3.12 -2.12 6.75
C THR A 128 2.89 -2.98 5.51
N PHE A 129 3.15 -2.44 4.32
CA PHE A 129 3.06 -3.21 3.09
C PHE A 129 4.11 -4.33 3.03
N VAL A 130 5.39 -4.02 3.32
CA VAL A 130 6.48 -5.01 3.36
C VAL A 130 6.17 -6.09 4.40
N ALA A 131 5.63 -5.72 5.56
CA ALA A 131 5.17 -6.66 6.57
C ALA A 131 4.08 -7.60 6.02
N GLY A 132 3.11 -7.06 5.30
CA GLY A 132 2.07 -7.83 4.63
C GLY A 132 2.63 -8.85 3.63
N VAL A 133 3.60 -8.45 2.82
CA VAL A 133 4.29 -9.35 1.86
C VAL A 133 5.02 -10.48 2.59
N VAL A 134 5.71 -10.16 3.69
CA VAL A 134 6.40 -11.16 4.51
C VAL A 134 5.42 -12.16 5.12
N LEU A 135 4.29 -11.68 5.63
CA LEU A 135 3.24 -12.52 6.22
C LEU A 135 2.50 -13.38 5.18
N ALA A 136 2.27 -12.85 3.98
CA ALA A 136 1.62 -13.56 2.88
C ALA A 136 2.42 -14.78 2.39
N ASP A 137 3.74 -14.74 2.53
CA ASP A 137 4.64 -15.86 2.18
C ASP A 137 4.80 -16.89 3.32
N SER A 138 4.12 -16.69 4.44
CA SER A 138 4.21 -17.59 5.60
C SER A 138 3.32 -18.83 5.43
N GLU A 139 3.71 -19.94 6.05
CA GLU A 139 2.91 -21.17 6.12
C GLU A 139 1.56 -20.94 6.83
N TYR A 140 1.47 -19.89 7.64
CA TYR A 140 0.31 -19.55 8.47
C TYR A 140 -0.61 -18.49 7.84
N ARG A 141 -0.41 -18.17 6.55
CA ARG A 141 -1.16 -17.10 5.88
C ARG A 141 -2.68 -17.25 5.96
N HIS A 142 -3.19 -18.47 5.80
CA HIS A 142 -4.63 -18.73 5.83
C HIS A 142 -5.24 -18.51 7.22
N GLU A 143 -4.49 -18.85 8.26
CA GLU A 143 -4.92 -18.61 9.64
C GLU A 143 -4.90 -17.13 9.99
N LEU A 144 -3.86 -16.41 9.54
CA LEU A 144 -3.79 -14.95 9.65
C LEU A 144 -4.94 -14.28 8.91
N GLU A 145 -5.20 -14.67 7.68
CA GLU A 145 -6.29 -14.14 6.84
C GLU A 145 -7.64 -14.36 7.52
N SER A 146 -7.93 -15.59 7.99
CA SER A 146 -9.15 -15.92 8.70
C SER A 146 -9.35 -15.11 9.99
N ASN A 147 -8.27 -14.82 10.71
CA ASN A 147 -8.33 -14.05 11.96
C ASN A 147 -8.47 -12.54 11.72
N ILE A 148 -7.98 -12.02 10.60
CA ILE A 148 -8.03 -10.58 10.26
C ILE A 148 -9.32 -10.23 9.51
N GLU A 149 -9.89 -11.17 8.76
CA GLU A 149 -11.10 -10.96 7.93
C GLU A 149 -12.26 -10.26 8.67
N PRO A 150 -12.62 -10.61 9.91
CA PRO A 150 -13.70 -9.93 10.64
C PRO A 150 -13.39 -8.45 10.92
N PHE A 151 -12.12 -8.09 11.03
CA PHE A 151 -11.67 -6.72 11.34
C PHE A 151 -11.41 -5.87 10.11
N LYS A 152 -11.35 -6.46 8.93
CA LYS A 152 -11.00 -5.79 7.67
C LYS A 152 -11.89 -4.58 7.40
N GLY A 153 -13.21 -4.73 7.53
CA GLY A 153 -14.15 -3.64 7.33
C GLY A 153 -13.99 -2.51 8.34
N LEU A 154 -13.78 -2.85 9.60
CA LEU A 154 -13.55 -1.88 10.68
C LEU A 154 -12.24 -1.10 10.48
N LEU A 155 -11.15 -1.80 10.14
CA LEU A 155 -9.85 -1.18 9.85
C LEU A 155 -9.92 -0.28 8.61
N LEU A 156 -10.64 -0.70 7.57
CA LEU A 156 -10.86 0.11 6.38
C LEU A 156 -11.65 1.38 6.72
N GLY A 157 -12.70 1.28 7.53
CA GLY A 157 -13.46 2.42 8.04
C GLY A 157 -12.58 3.39 8.83
N LEU A 158 -11.76 2.87 9.75
CA LEU A 158 -10.82 3.68 10.53
C LEU A 158 -9.80 4.39 9.63
N PHE A 159 -9.29 3.72 8.61
CA PHE A 159 -8.40 4.32 7.61
C PHE A 159 -9.07 5.52 6.92
N PHE A 160 -10.32 5.38 6.46
CA PHE A 160 -11.02 6.50 5.82
C PHE A 160 -11.33 7.66 6.78
N ILE A 161 -11.62 7.35 8.04
CA ILE A 161 -11.79 8.40 9.08
C ILE A 161 -10.47 9.15 9.28
N ALA A 162 -9.36 8.43 9.40
CA ALA A 162 -8.04 9.04 9.58
C ALA A 162 -7.63 9.90 8.38
N VAL A 163 -7.82 9.40 7.15
CA VAL A 163 -7.56 10.15 5.91
C VAL A 163 -8.48 11.38 5.83
N GLY A 164 -9.77 11.22 6.12
CA GLY A 164 -10.71 12.34 6.13
C GLY A 164 -10.34 13.42 7.16
N ALA A 165 -9.89 13.01 8.34
CA ALA A 165 -9.44 13.93 9.39
C ALA A 165 -8.13 14.66 9.04
N SER A 166 -7.32 14.12 8.14
CA SER A 166 -6.07 14.75 7.68
C SER A 166 -6.28 15.80 6.58
N ILE A 167 -7.50 15.97 6.08
CA ILE A 167 -7.80 16.95 5.04
C ILE A 167 -7.76 18.36 5.62
N ASP A 168 -6.95 19.25 5.02
CA ASP A 168 -6.94 20.67 5.35
C ASP A 168 -8.11 21.39 4.68
N PHE A 169 -9.16 21.60 5.44
CA PHE A 169 -10.35 22.31 4.97
C PHE A 169 -10.11 23.81 4.70
N ASN A 170 -9.07 24.43 5.30
CA ASN A 170 -8.74 25.83 5.01
C ASN A 170 -8.22 25.95 3.58
N LEU A 171 -7.32 25.05 3.18
CA LEU A 171 -6.82 24.99 1.80
C LEU A 171 -7.96 24.77 0.79
N PHE A 172 -8.93 23.94 1.16
CA PHE A 172 -10.12 23.69 0.33
C PHE A 172 -10.99 24.96 0.17
N GLY A 173 -11.10 25.77 1.25
CA GLY A 173 -11.82 27.04 1.22
C GLY A 173 -11.10 28.14 0.43
N GLU A 174 -9.76 28.18 0.50
CA GLU A 174 -8.94 29.22 -0.15
C GLU A 174 -8.81 29.00 -1.68
N GLN A 175 -8.68 27.75 -2.12
CA GLN A 175 -8.39 27.43 -3.52
C GLN A 175 -9.30 26.32 -4.11
N PRO A 176 -10.62 26.44 -4.04
CA PRO A 176 -11.52 25.37 -4.48
C PRO A 176 -11.38 25.06 -5.98
N GLY A 177 -11.15 26.10 -6.80
CA GLY A 177 -10.99 25.94 -8.25
C GLY A 177 -9.72 25.18 -8.62
N THR A 178 -8.61 25.45 -7.96
CA THR A 178 -7.33 24.75 -8.19
C THR A 178 -7.45 23.28 -7.80
N ILE A 179 -8.04 23.00 -6.64
CA ILE A 179 -8.24 21.63 -6.16
C ILE A 179 -9.18 20.86 -7.10
N ALA A 180 -10.31 21.46 -7.46
CA ALA A 180 -11.26 20.83 -8.39
C ALA A 180 -10.62 20.54 -9.76
N SER A 181 -9.82 21.47 -10.29
CA SER A 181 -9.15 21.27 -11.57
C SER A 181 -8.05 20.19 -11.51
N LEU A 182 -7.29 20.12 -10.42
CA LEU A 182 -6.28 19.06 -10.21
C LEU A 182 -6.92 17.68 -10.07
N VAL A 183 -7.95 17.57 -9.22
CA VAL A 183 -8.67 16.31 -9.02
C VAL A 183 -9.37 15.88 -10.31
N GLY A 184 -10.10 16.79 -10.96
CA GLY A 184 -10.77 16.52 -12.23
C GLY A 184 -9.77 16.11 -13.32
N GLY A 185 -8.66 16.82 -13.43
CA GLY A 185 -7.58 16.54 -14.37
C GLY A 185 -6.97 15.14 -14.13
N LEU A 186 -6.72 14.79 -12.87
CA LEU A 186 -6.18 13.48 -12.50
C LEU A 186 -7.17 12.34 -12.82
N VAL A 187 -8.46 12.53 -12.53
CA VAL A 187 -9.51 11.54 -12.85
C VAL A 187 -9.61 11.34 -14.36
N VAL A 188 -9.64 12.43 -15.13
CA VAL A 188 -9.72 12.36 -16.60
C VAL A 188 -8.46 11.72 -17.18
N LEU A 189 -7.29 12.08 -16.68
CA LEU A 189 -6.02 11.48 -17.11
C LEU A 189 -5.98 9.97 -16.82
N LYS A 190 -6.35 9.56 -15.61
CA LYS A 190 -6.44 8.15 -15.23
C LYS A 190 -7.40 7.40 -16.13
N PHE A 191 -8.60 7.95 -16.32
CA PHE A 191 -9.60 7.37 -17.22
C PHE A 191 -9.06 7.22 -18.64
N ALA A 192 -8.44 8.27 -19.21
CA ALA A 192 -7.91 8.23 -20.56
C ALA A 192 -6.80 7.17 -20.73
N VAL A 193 -5.88 7.08 -19.75
CA VAL A 193 -4.81 6.07 -19.78
C VAL A 193 -5.39 4.65 -19.71
N LEU A 194 -6.32 4.38 -18.79
CA LEU A 194 -6.94 3.07 -18.66
C LEU A 194 -7.79 2.72 -19.88
N PHE A 195 -8.53 3.71 -20.44
CA PHE A 195 -9.30 3.50 -21.65
C PHE A 195 -8.42 3.18 -22.86
N ALA A 196 -7.32 3.88 -23.04
CA ALA A 196 -6.34 3.60 -24.08
C ALA A 196 -5.69 2.22 -23.89
N LEU A 197 -5.38 1.84 -22.64
CA LEU A 197 -4.85 0.53 -22.32
C LEU A 197 -5.85 -0.59 -22.63
N GLY A 198 -7.10 -0.44 -22.21
CA GLY A 198 -8.15 -1.42 -22.52
C GLY A 198 -8.46 -1.53 -24.01
N ALA A 199 -8.37 -0.43 -24.77
CA ALA A 199 -8.46 -0.45 -26.21
C ALA A 199 -7.27 -1.18 -26.86
N ALA A 200 -6.05 -1.01 -26.34
CA ALA A 200 -4.86 -1.71 -26.79
C ALA A 200 -4.97 -3.25 -26.56
N PHE A 201 -5.59 -3.66 -25.46
CA PHE A 201 -5.90 -5.06 -25.16
C PHE A 201 -7.19 -5.58 -25.82
N LYS A 202 -7.82 -4.76 -26.69
CA LYS A 202 -9.03 -5.11 -27.45
C LYS A 202 -10.22 -5.52 -26.59
N LEU A 203 -10.36 -4.91 -25.42
CA LEU A 203 -11.55 -5.13 -24.58
C LEU A 203 -12.82 -4.62 -25.30
N PRO A 204 -13.97 -5.33 -25.20
CA PRO A 204 -15.24 -4.83 -25.67
C PRO A 204 -15.55 -3.45 -25.05
N VAL A 205 -16.17 -2.53 -25.79
CA VAL A 205 -16.37 -1.14 -25.39
C VAL A 205 -17.04 -1.04 -24.01
N SER A 206 -18.07 -1.85 -23.75
CA SER A 206 -18.75 -1.88 -22.45
C SER A 206 -17.84 -2.30 -21.29
N GLN A 207 -16.98 -3.29 -21.52
CA GLN A 207 -16.02 -3.77 -20.54
C GLN A 207 -14.85 -2.78 -20.36
N ASN A 208 -14.46 -2.08 -21.44
CA ASN A 208 -13.44 -1.05 -21.41
C ASN A 208 -13.89 0.16 -20.58
N PHE A 209 -15.14 0.56 -20.67
CA PHE A 209 -15.69 1.59 -19.78
C PHE A 209 -15.63 1.17 -18.31
N LEU A 210 -16.07 -0.05 -17.98
CA LEU A 210 -15.98 -0.57 -16.61
C LEU A 210 -14.53 -0.55 -16.10
N PHE A 211 -13.59 -1.01 -16.91
CA PHE A 211 -12.16 -1.03 -16.64
C PHE A 211 -11.59 0.37 -16.44
N SER A 212 -12.00 1.35 -17.24
CA SER A 212 -11.49 2.72 -17.18
C SER A 212 -11.92 3.50 -15.94
N PHE A 213 -13.02 3.09 -15.30
CA PHE A 213 -13.48 3.66 -14.03
C PHE A 213 -12.89 2.97 -12.79
N ALA A 214 -12.13 1.92 -12.95
CA ALA A 214 -11.44 1.24 -11.85
C ALA A 214 -10.15 1.97 -11.45
#